data_b39a8ad1065d96c034f330820fdd1550
#
_entry.id   b39a8ad1065d96c034f330820fdd1550
#
_cell.length_a   1.000
_cell.length_b   1.000
_cell.length_c   1.000
_cell.angle_alpha   90.00
_cell.angle_beta   90.00
_cell.angle_gamma   90.00
#
_symmetry.space_group_name_H-M   'P 1'
#
loop_
_entity.id
_entity.type
_entity.pdbx_description
1 polymer ?
#
loop_
_entity_poly.entity_id
_entity_poly.type
_entity_poly.pdbx_seq_one_letter_code
_entity_poly.pdbx_strand_id
1 'polypeptide(L)'
;MCIRDRVESAKTGLDRILTAIDLCREMAAKEETGSLSKEETEHFANIEVLVKKFEDAMEDDFNTADAVSAIFEIVRESNSTVKDFSADYAKKILKVLEDLCSVLGIETTKEEEILDEEIEKLIEERQAARKNKDFARADEIRDQLLEQGIVLKDTREGVKWSRA
;
A
#
# COMPACT_ATOMS: atom_id res chain seq x y z
N MET A 1 -21.62 -18.39 4.11
CA MET A 1 -20.41 -17.58 3.89
C MET A 1 -19.94 -17.02 5.23
N CYS A 2 -18.76 -17.41 5.68
CA CYS A 2 -18.23 -17.06 7.01
C CYS A 2 -17.76 -15.59 7.02
N ILE A 3 -17.88 -14.90 8.15
CA ILE A 3 -17.37 -13.52 8.31
C ILE A 3 -15.87 -13.48 8.00
N ARG A 4 -15.11 -14.51 8.40
CA ARG A 4 -13.69 -14.63 8.09
C ARG A 4 -13.40 -14.56 6.59
N ASP A 5 -14.16 -15.29 5.77
CA ASP A 5 -13.97 -15.33 4.31
C ASP A 5 -14.20 -13.96 3.68
N ARG A 6 -15.15 -13.17 4.22
CA ARG A 6 -15.40 -11.81 3.76
C ARG A 6 -14.28 -10.86 4.13
N VAL A 7 -13.73 -10.98 5.34
CA VAL A 7 -12.60 -10.17 5.79
C VAL A 7 -11.34 -10.49 4.98
N GLU A 8 -11.05 -11.75 4.73
CA GLU A 8 -9.93 -12.18 3.89
C GLU A 8 -10.08 -11.69 2.44
N SER A 9 -11.31 -11.76 1.89
CA SER A 9 -11.60 -11.23 0.56
C SER A 9 -11.42 -9.70 0.49
N ALA A 10 -11.87 -8.97 1.51
CA ALA A 10 -11.70 -7.52 1.61
C ALA A 10 -10.21 -7.15 1.72
N LYS A 11 -9.43 -7.89 2.53
CA LYS A 11 -7.97 -7.71 2.63
C LYS A 11 -7.30 -7.90 1.27
N THR A 12 -7.63 -8.98 0.56
CA THR A 12 -7.08 -9.24 -0.79
C THR A 12 -7.45 -8.12 -1.77
N GLY A 13 -8.65 -7.55 -1.64
CA GLY A 13 -9.08 -6.39 -2.42
C GLY A 13 -8.22 -5.15 -2.12
N LEU A 14 -8.03 -4.83 -0.84
CA LEU A 14 -7.18 -3.73 -0.40
C LEU A 14 -5.75 -3.90 -0.89
N ASP A 15 -5.16 -5.08 -0.74
CA ASP A 15 -3.79 -5.38 -1.19
C ASP A 15 -3.61 -5.12 -2.70
N ARG A 16 -4.65 -5.39 -3.52
CA ARG A 16 -4.62 -5.08 -4.95
C ARG A 16 -4.58 -3.58 -5.23
N ILE A 17 -5.35 -2.78 -4.49
CA ILE A 17 -5.36 -1.32 -4.62
C ILE A 17 -4.00 -0.78 -4.22
N LEU A 18 -3.47 -1.17 -3.06
CA LEU A 18 -2.17 -0.73 -2.56
C LEU A 18 -1.02 -1.12 -3.52
N THR A 19 -1.04 -2.34 -4.05
CA THR A 19 -0.04 -2.78 -5.03
C THR A 19 -0.07 -1.94 -6.32
N ALA A 20 -1.26 -1.55 -6.79
CA ALA A 20 -1.38 -0.69 -7.96
C ALA A 20 -0.86 0.74 -7.67
N ILE A 21 -1.14 1.27 -6.49
CA ILE A 21 -0.62 2.56 -6.04
C ILE A 21 0.91 2.55 -5.94
N ASP A 22 1.50 1.50 -5.35
CA ASP A 22 2.95 1.34 -5.25
C ASP A 22 3.61 1.26 -6.64
N LEU A 23 3.00 0.52 -7.56
CA LEU A 23 3.45 0.47 -8.95
C LEU A 23 3.41 1.85 -9.61
N CYS A 24 2.33 2.60 -9.41
CA CYS A 24 2.23 3.97 -9.93
C CYS A 24 3.29 4.89 -9.31
N ARG A 25 3.60 4.75 -8.02
CA ARG A 25 4.67 5.52 -7.35
C ARG A 25 6.04 5.19 -7.92
N GLU A 26 6.34 3.91 -8.13
CA GLU A 26 7.59 3.47 -8.75
C GLU A 26 7.76 4.06 -10.15
N MET A 27 6.72 4.01 -10.97
CA MET A 27 6.75 4.54 -12.33
C MET A 27 6.78 6.07 -12.36
N ALA A 28 6.10 6.73 -11.43
CA ALA A 28 6.10 8.18 -11.28
C ALA A 28 7.45 8.75 -10.82
N ALA A 29 8.31 7.93 -10.20
CA ALA A 29 9.67 8.32 -9.79
C ALA A 29 10.67 8.36 -10.97
N LYS A 30 10.30 7.87 -12.15
CA LYS A 30 11.13 7.93 -13.36
C LYS A 30 11.19 9.36 -13.93
N GLU A 31 12.07 9.56 -14.92
CA GLU A 31 12.20 10.85 -15.59
C GLU A 31 10.89 11.27 -16.27
N GLU A 32 10.52 12.54 -16.06
CA GLU A 32 9.34 13.15 -16.67
C GLU A 32 9.61 13.49 -18.13
N THR A 33 8.61 13.25 -18.97
CA THR A 33 8.61 13.67 -20.38
C THR A 33 8.02 15.06 -20.58
N GLY A 34 7.36 15.60 -19.54
CA GLY A 34 6.78 16.94 -19.51
C GLY A 34 5.42 17.07 -20.21
N SER A 35 4.94 16.02 -20.87
CA SER A 35 3.61 16.00 -21.48
C SER A 35 3.15 14.58 -21.78
N LEU A 36 1.83 14.36 -21.75
CA LEU A 36 1.25 13.10 -22.16
C LEU A 36 1.25 12.95 -23.69
N SER A 37 1.49 11.74 -24.17
CA SER A 37 1.25 11.38 -25.57
C SER A 37 -0.25 11.39 -25.90
N LYS A 38 -0.60 11.29 -27.19
CA LYS A 38 -2.01 11.17 -27.59
C LYS A 38 -2.66 9.90 -27.04
N GLU A 39 -1.95 8.80 -27.07
CA GLU A 39 -2.41 7.51 -26.58
C GLU A 39 -2.66 7.56 -25.07
N GLU A 40 -1.74 8.13 -24.30
CA GLU A 40 -1.90 8.35 -22.86
C GLU A 40 -3.07 9.27 -22.53
N THR A 41 -3.30 10.29 -23.35
CA THR A 41 -4.45 11.21 -23.18
C THR A 41 -5.77 10.49 -23.43
N GLU A 42 -5.85 9.66 -24.46
CA GLU A 42 -7.06 8.86 -24.77
C GLU A 42 -7.32 7.84 -23.66
N HIS A 43 -6.27 7.19 -23.15
CA HIS A 43 -6.39 6.26 -22.02
C HIS A 43 -6.82 6.97 -20.74
N PHE A 44 -6.28 8.14 -20.47
CA PHE A 44 -6.66 8.92 -19.31
C PHE A 44 -8.11 9.38 -19.36
N ALA A 45 -8.64 9.70 -20.55
CA ALA A 45 -10.06 10.00 -20.72
C ALA A 45 -10.96 8.83 -20.31
N ASN A 46 -10.56 7.58 -20.53
CA ASN A 46 -11.29 6.41 -20.03
C ASN A 46 -11.26 6.34 -18.48
N ILE A 47 -10.12 6.70 -17.87
CA ILE A 47 -10.03 6.79 -16.41
C ILE A 47 -10.97 7.87 -15.87
N GLU A 48 -11.07 9.02 -16.54
CA GLU A 48 -12.00 10.10 -16.12
C GLU A 48 -13.47 9.64 -16.16
N VAL A 49 -13.85 8.77 -17.10
CA VAL A 49 -15.18 8.16 -17.10
C VAL A 49 -15.41 7.29 -15.87
N LEU A 50 -14.39 6.54 -15.44
CA LEU A 50 -14.47 5.71 -14.23
C LEU A 50 -14.48 6.56 -12.94
N VAL A 51 -13.76 7.68 -12.93
CA VAL A 51 -13.83 8.67 -11.85
C VAL A 51 -15.26 9.21 -11.72
N LYS A 52 -15.88 9.56 -12.86
CA LYS A 52 -17.28 10.02 -12.84
C LYS A 52 -18.24 8.93 -12.34
N LYS A 53 -18.00 7.67 -12.70
CA LYS A 53 -18.78 6.53 -12.16
C LYS A 53 -18.67 6.43 -10.63
N PHE A 54 -17.47 6.70 -10.08
CA PHE A 54 -17.26 6.78 -8.63
C PHE A 54 -18.07 7.94 -8.02
N GLU A 55 -17.98 9.13 -8.63
CA GLU A 55 -18.72 10.32 -8.17
C GLU A 55 -20.23 10.06 -8.17
N ASP A 56 -20.76 9.55 -9.28
CA ASP A 56 -22.18 9.21 -9.42
C ASP A 56 -22.65 8.20 -8.35
N ALA A 57 -21.80 7.20 -8.02
CA ALA A 57 -22.09 6.24 -6.96
C ALA A 57 -22.11 6.88 -5.57
N MET A 58 -21.21 7.84 -5.30
CA MET A 58 -21.18 8.57 -4.04
C MET A 58 -22.32 9.58 -3.90
N GLU A 59 -22.81 10.14 -5.02
CA GLU A 59 -23.98 11.00 -5.06
C GLU A 59 -25.28 10.21 -4.88
N ASP A 60 -25.30 8.93 -5.28
CA ASP A 60 -26.44 8.02 -5.09
C ASP A 60 -26.43 7.40 -3.67
N ASP A 61 -26.79 8.23 -2.70
CA ASP A 61 -26.95 7.85 -1.28
C ASP A 61 -25.71 7.15 -0.67
N PHE A 62 -24.51 7.63 -1.06
CA PHE A 62 -23.21 7.06 -0.63
C PHE A 62 -23.08 5.55 -0.94
N ASN A 63 -23.37 5.15 -2.15
CA ASN A 63 -23.22 3.75 -2.61
C ASN A 63 -21.74 3.36 -2.69
N THR A 64 -21.15 3.10 -1.54
CA THR A 64 -19.72 2.75 -1.43
C THR A 64 -19.36 1.44 -2.13
N ALA A 65 -20.31 0.53 -2.34
CA ALA A 65 -20.06 -0.72 -3.04
C ALA A 65 -19.75 -0.47 -4.53
N ASP A 66 -20.51 0.39 -5.19
CA ASP A 66 -20.29 0.77 -6.58
C ASP A 66 -19.08 1.70 -6.70
N ALA A 67 -18.87 2.59 -5.73
CA ALA A 67 -17.69 3.44 -5.66
C ALA A 67 -16.40 2.60 -5.59
N VAL A 68 -16.32 1.60 -4.72
CA VAL A 68 -15.19 0.66 -4.63
C VAL A 68 -15.02 -0.14 -5.92
N SER A 69 -16.13 -0.54 -6.57
CA SER A 69 -16.07 -1.22 -7.87
C SER A 69 -15.43 -0.34 -8.94
N ALA A 70 -15.73 0.96 -8.97
CA ALA A 70 -15.09 1.91 -9.88
C ALA A 70 -13.57 2.02 -9.63
N ILE A 71 -13.13 2.04 -8.37
CA ILE A 71 -11.70 2.01 -8.02
C ILE A 71 -11.03 0.74 -8.58
N PHE A 72 -11.65 -0.44 -8.44
CA PHE A 72 -11.10 -1.67 -9.00
C PHE A 72 -11.03 -1.66 -10.53
N GLU A 73 -11.98 -1.03 -11.20
CA GLU A 73 -11.91 -0.85 -12.65
C GLU A 73 -10.72 0.07 -13.03
N ILE A 74 -10.50 1.17 -12.32
CA ILE A 74 -9.33 2.05 -12.51
C ILE A 74 -8.02 1.27 -12.26
N VAL A 75 -7.93 0.52 -11.18
CA VAL A 75 -6.75 -0.33 -10.87
C VAL A 75 -6.47 -1.32 -11.99
N ARG A 76 -7.50 -1.96 -12.55
CA ARG A 76 -7.35 -2.91 -13.65
C ARG A 76 -6.83 -2.23 -14.92
N GLU A 77 -7.40 -1.11 -15.31
CA GLU A 77 -6.97 -0.33 -16.47
C GLU A 77 -5.53 0.19 -16.28
N SER A 78 -5.21 0.71 -15.10
CA SER A 78 -3.87 1.21 -14.77
C SER A 78 -2.81 0.12 -14.84
N ASN A 79 -3.08 -1.05 -14.28
CA ASN A 79 -2.13 -2.18 -14.29
C ASN A 79 -1.77 -2.67 -15.69
N SER A 80 -2.66 -2.47 -16.68
CA SER A 80 -2.41 -2.86 -18.07
C SER A 80 -1.54 -1.84 -18.82
N THR A 81 -1.46 -0.60 -18.37
CA THR A 81 -0.88 0.51 -19.16
C THR A 81 0.27 1.22 -18.47
N VAL A 82 0.27 1.30 -17.14
CA VAL A 82 1.20 2.16 -16.37
C VAL A 82 2.67 1.82 -16.59
N LYS A 83 3.00 0.58 -16.91
CA LYS A 83 4.39 0.13 -17.17
C LYS A 83 4.93 0.58 -18.50
N ASP A 84 4.05 0.76 -19.48
CA ASP A 84 4.37 1.09 -20.87
C ASP A 84 4.27 2.60 -21.13
N PHE A 85 3.62 3.35 -20.23
CA PHE A 85 3.38 4.77 -20.33
C PHE A 85 4.37 5.61 -19.52
N SER A 86 4.33 6.93 -19.72
CA SER A 86 5.27 7.87 -19.12
C SER A 86 5.09 8.03 -17.60
N ALA A 87 6.12 8.59 -16.95
CA ALA A 87 6.05 8.98 -15.54
C ALA A 87 4.94 10.01 -15.28
N ASP A 88 4.69 10.91 -16.25
CA ASP A 88 3.63 11.92 -16.16
C ASP A 88 2.23 11.27 -16.12
N TYR A 89 2.01 10.22 -16.91
CA TYR A 89 0.78 9.43 -16.87
C TYR A 89 0.64 8.72 -15.51
N ALA A 90 1.70 8.06 -15.05
CA ALA A 90 1.70 7.36 -13.77
C ALA A 90 1.38 8.31 -12.59
N LYS A 91 1.91 9.54 -12.60
CA LYS A 91 1.59 10.57 -11.59
C LYS A 91 0.11 10.95 -11.58
N LYS A 92 -0.51 11.07 -12.75
CA LYS A 92 -1.94 11.38 -12.83
C LYS A 92 -2.79 10.25 -12.28
N ILE A 93 -2.48 8.99 -12.64
CA ILE A 93 -3.19 7.82 -12.11
C ILE A 93 -3.00 7.71 -10.59
N LEU A 94 -1.76 7.89 -10.11
CA LEU A 94 -1.47 7.89 -8.69
C LEU A 94 -2.34 8.88 -7.92
N LYS A 95 -2.39 10.13 -8.41
CA LYS A 95 -3.21 11.17 -7.79
C LYS A 95 -4.69 10.79 -7.77
N VAL A 96 -5.24 10.28 -8.89
CA VAL A 96 -6.62 9.83 -8.95
C VAL A 96 -6.90 8.74 -7.91
N LEU A 97 -6.06 7.71 -7.83
CA LEU A 97 -6.26 6.62 -6.87
C LEU A 97 -6.16 7.10 -5.42
N GLU A 98 -5.20 7.97 -5.11
CA GLU A 98 -5.05 8.54 -3.76
C GLU A 98 -6.25 9.42 -3.39
N ASP A 99 -6.72 10.27 -4.29
CA ASP A 99 -7.89 11.13 -4.07
C ASP A 99 -9.16 10.28 -3.80
N LEU A 100 -9.45 9.28 -4.64
CA LEU A 100 -10.62 8.42 -4.47
C LEU A 100 -10.53 7.55 -3.20
N CYS A 101 -9.36 7.01 -2.89
CA CYS A 101 -9.13 6.26 -1.65
C CYS A 101 -9.33 7.16 -0.42
N SER A 102 -8.86 8.40 -0.47
CA SER A 102 -9.02 9.38 0.61
C SER A 102 -10.49 9.67 0.92
N VAL A 103 -11.35 9.78 -0.11
CA VAL A 103 -12.81 9.97 0.07
C VAL A 103 -13.43 8.82 0.87
N LEU A 104 -12.96 7.59 0.66
CA LEU A 104 -13.44 6.40 1.38
C LEU A 104 -12.70 6.14 2.70
N GLY A 105 -11.74 6.99 3.09
CA GLY A 105 -10.91 6.79 4.29
C GLY A 105 -9.95 5.61 4.19
N ILE A 106 -9.58 5.20 2.96
CA ILE A 106 -8.60 4.15 2.72
C ILE A 106 -7.22 4.78 2.77
N GLU A 107 -6.40 4.38 3.74
CA GLU A 107 -5.01 4.80 3.84
C GLU A 107 -4.17 4.12 2.75
N THR A 108 -3.50 4.94 1.94
CA THR A 108 -2.71 4.50 0.79
C THR A 108 -1.20 4.44 1.07
N THR A 109 -0.77 4.94 2.21
CA THR A 109 0.61 4.83 2.71
C THR A 109 0.76 3.56 3.53
N LYS A 110 1.67 2.71 3.11
CA LYS A 110 2.12 1.59 3.96
C LYS A 110 3.02 2.15 5.05
N GLU A 111 2.45 2.56 6.18
CA GLU A 111 3.25 2.79 7.40
C GLU A 111 3.99 1.51 7.84
N GLU A 112 3.52 0.35 7.38
CA GLU A 112 4.06 -0.96 7.75
C GLU A 112 5.49 -1.22 7.24
N GLU A 113 5.87 -0.74 6.06
CA GLU A 113 7.21 -1.03 5.51
C GLU A 113 8.31 -0.25 6.24
N ILE A 114 8.04 0.98 6.64
CA ILE A 114 9.02 1.78 7.41
C ILE A 114 9.18 1.20 8.81
N LEU A 115 8.09 0.77 9.44
CA LEU A 115 8.11 0.10 10.74
C LEU A 115 8.81 -1.26 10.68
N ASP A 116 8.63 -2.03 9.60
CA ASP A 116 9.26 -3.35 9.44
C ASP A 116 10.78 -3.23 9.26
N GLU A 117 11.28 -2.24 8.48
CA GLU A 117 12.73 -1.98 8.38
C GLU A 117 13.34 -1.51 9.72
N GLU A 118 12.63 -0.69 10.48
CA GLU A 118 13.09 -0.27 11.81
C GLU A 118 13.08 -1.43 12.80
N ILE A 119 12.07 -2.29 12.73
CA ILE A 119 12.00 -3.51 13.53
C ILE A 119 13.14 -4.46 13.19
N GLU A 120 13.43 -4.68 11.91
CA GLU A 120 14.54 -5.53 11.47
C GLU A 120 15.89 -4.99 11.95
N LYS A 121 16.13 -3.68 11.86
CA LYS A 121 17.34 -3.03 12.40
C LYS A 121 17.47 -3.20 13.89
N LEU A 122 16.40 -3.05 14.66
CA LEU A 122 16.39 -3.27 16.10
C LEU A 122 16.63 -4.76 16.45
N ILE A 123 16.10 -5.68 15.66
CA ILE A 123 16.37 -7.13 15.84
C ILE A 123 17.84 -7.44 15.57
N GLU A 124 18.43 -6.87 14.52
CA GLU A 124 19.87 -7.04 14.23
C GLU A 124 20.74 -6.45 15.34
N GLU A 125 20.42 -5.24 15.82
CA GLU A 125 21.13 -4.61 16.95
C GLU A 125 21.03 -5.47 18.20
N ARG A 126 19.85 -6.00 18.54
CA ARG A 126 19.66 -6.94 19.65
C ARG A 126 20.52 -8.20 19.49
N GLN A 127 20.60 -8.77 18.30
CA GLN A 127 21.42 -9.94 18.05
C GLN A 127 22.92 -9.63 18.22
N ALA A 128 23.37 -8.47 17.74
CA ALA A 128 24.73 -7.99 17.92
C ALA A 128 25.07 -7.76 19.41
N ALA A 129 24.16 -7.12 20.16
CA ALA A 129 24.29 -6.93 21.61
C ALA A 129 24.44 -8.29 22.34
N ARG A 130 23.62 -9.28 22.00
CA ARG A 130 23.73 -10.63 22.59
C ARG A 130 25.07 -11.33 22.25
N LYS A 131 25.57 -11.19 21.02
CA LYS A 131 26.88 -11.71 20.63
C LYS A 131 28.01 -11.07 21.43
N ASN A 132 27.88 -9.78 21.73
CA ASN A 132 28.83 -9.01 22.51
C ASN A 132 28.66 -9.21 24.03
N LYS A 133 27.71 -10.05 24.46
CA LYS A 133 27.32 -10.30 25.87
C LYS A 133 26.79 -9.05 26.58
N ASP A 134 26.30 -8.07 25.83
CA ASP A 134 25.60 -6.90 26.36
C ASP A 134 24.10 -7.23 26.49
N PHE A 135 23.78 -7.93 27.56
CA PHE A 135 22.42 -8.39 27.83
C PHE A 135 21.50 -7.24 28.21
N ALA A 136 22.05 -6.19 28.84
CA ALA A 136 21.26 -5.01 29.24
C ALA A 136 20.68 -4.32 28.00
N ARG A 137 21.50 -4.08 26.97
CA ARG A 137 21.05 -3.49 25.72
C ARG A 137 20.06 -4.38 24.96
N ALA A 138 20.30 -5.69 24.98
CA ALA A 138 19.41 -6.65 24.31
C ALA A 138 18.01 -6.71 24.97
N ASP A 139 17.93 -6.58 26.28
CA ASP A 139 16.66 -6.55 27.02
C ASP A 139 15.94 -5.21 26.80
N GLU A 140 16.65 -4.08 26.80
CA GLU A 140 16.12 -2.76 26.51
C GLU A 140 15.44 -2.71 25.12
N ILE A 141 16.09 -3.26 24.07
CA ILE A 141 15.52 -3.35 22.73
C ILE A 141 14.27 -4.25 22.71
N ARG A 142 14.29 -5.34 23.44
CA ARG A 142 13.14 -6.24 23.55
C ARG A 142 11.94 -5.53 24.18
N ASP A 143 12.16 -4.79 25.28
CA ASP A 143 11.11 -4.08 25.98
C ASP A 143 10.56 -2.92 25.11
N GLN A 144 11.41 -2.23 24.38
CA GLN A 144 11.03 -1.20 23.41
C GLN A 144 10.13 -1.76 22.28
N LEU A 145 10.47 -2.93 21.75
CA LEU A 145 9.66 -3.60 20.73
C LEU A 145 8.32 -4.11 21.31
N LEU A 146 8.34 -4.57 22.56
CA LEU A 146 7.12 -5.02 23.24
C LEU A 146 6.16 -3.86 23.51
N GLU A 147 6.66 -2.67 23.88
CA GLU A 147 5.86 -1.45 24.02
C GLU A 147 5.18 -1.04 22.71
N GLN A 148 5.81 -1.34 21.56
CA GLN A 148 5.24 -1.13 20.23
C GLN A 148 4.31 -2.27 19.78
N GLY A 149 3.98 -3.22 20.66
CA GLY A 149 3.11 -4.35 20.37
C GLY A 149 3.78 -5.46 19.54
N ILE A 150 5.12 -5.51 19.51
CA ILE A 150 5.89 -6.48 18.74
C ILE A 150 6.45 -7.55 19.70
N VAL A 151 6.07 -8.80 19.44
CA VAL A 151 6.53 -9.96 20.21
C VAL A 151 7.62 -10.71 19.44
N LEU A 152 8.81 -10.79 20.04
CA LEU A 152 9.93 -11.56 19.50
C LEU A 152 9.88 -13.02 19.96
N LYS A 153 10.09 -13.96 19.03
CA LYS A 153 10.26 -15.39 19.29
C LYS A 153 11.63 -15.84 18.77
N ASP A 154 12.51 -16.21 19.70
CA ASP A 154 13.79 -16.81 19.34
C ASP A 154 13.56 -18.25 18.86
N THR A 155 13.94 -18.56 17.62
CA THR A 155 13.85 -19.89 17.03
C THR A 155 15.25 -20.40 16.65
N ARG A 156 15.38 -21.72 16.37
CA ARG A 156 16.66 -22.31 15.93
C ARG A 156 17.13 -21.77 14.59
N GLU A 157 16.22 -21.19 13.80
CA GLU A 157 16.48 -20.63 12.46
C GLU A 157 16.72 -19.11 12.50
N GLY A 158 16.55 -18.46 13.67
CA GLY A 158 16.67 -17.01 13.86
C GLY A 158 15.57 -16.43 14.73
N VAL A 159 15.49 -15.11 14.80
CA VAL A 159 14.44 -14.40 15.52
C VAL A 159 13.26 -14.19 14.58
N LYS A 160 12.08 -14.68 14.96
CA LYS A 160 10.81 -14.38 14.30
C LYS A 160 10.04 -13.40 15.16
N TRP A 161 9.36 -12.47 14.53
CA TRP A 161 8.53 -11.49 15.22
C TRP A 161 7.08 -11.55 14.75
N SER A 162 6.16 -11.09 15.58
CA SER A 162 4.74 -10.96 15.28
C SER A 162 4.16 -9.78 16.05
N ARG A 163 3.20 -9.09 15.47
CA ARG A 163 2.41 -8.08 16.17
C ARG A 163 1.44 -8.79 17.13
N ALA A 164 1.28 -8.22 18.35
CA ALA A 164 0.40 -8.74 19.38
C ALA A 164 -1.07 -8.50 19.07
#